data_004fea96a3a3f21eb2853d7c0334ce4f
#
_entry.id   004fea96a3a3f21eb2853d7c0334ce4f
#
_cell.length_a   1.000
_cell.length_b   1.000
_cell.length_c   1.000
_cell.angle_alpha   90.00
_cell.angle_beta   90.00
_cell.angle_gamma   90.00
#
_symmetry.space_group_name_H-M   'P 1'
#
loop_
_entity.id
_entity.type
_entity.pdbx_description
1 polymer ?
#
loop_
_entity_poly.entity_id
_entity_poly.type
_entity_poly.pdbx_seq_one_letter_code
_entity_poly.pdbx_strand_id
1 'polypeptide(L)'
;MQLELFDSNNLEEFNRGTPRLVSFRDLVPEITSTSYLTHSIYYYPAKFIPQVVRFCLDNYSKKDDWIIDPFAGSGTVGLEAKLCQRNAVLTDLNYLLNHIIPIKITEQQEPLSYSELDKKILEVFASKDKFIPQWSNLNYWYPEDILAVLQKLWAGQKNLEPDLYSQIIQAVLVKVSKQFSYAEHTKPKLFQSKYKKSDIQELLQRDWQEELKRTIKDMSFETLTSVNQYITVTWHNCNQVLFYGGVDSATFEIEQNLELDCLISSPPYLQAQEYIRTAKLDLYWLGYTEKEVQKISKLEIPYRQATRLIETETLNQVRSSLEKENLHKILDSYFCHTINALENATRKLKQAGKACIFVGNPKVDGVEVETWRILGEYFQENGFIFNTVFEDRIKTRQLFKSRKNKNPDGMKSEYLLILEKR
;
A
#
# COMPACT_ATOMS: atom_id res chain seq x y z
N MET A 1 -13.24 -26.76 9.24
CA MET A 1 -14.64 -26.45 9.62
C MET A 1 -15.09 -25.44 8.56
N GLN A 2 -15.58 -25.96 7.43
CA GLN A 2 -16.20 -25.14 6.40
C GLN A 2 -17.44 -24.48 7.03
N LEU A 3 -17.42 -23.17 7.14
CA LEU A 3 -18.57 -22.40 7.51
C LEU A 3 -19.61 -22.54 6.37
N GLU A 4 -20.68 -23.30 6.62
CA GLU A 4 -21.93 -23.21 5.89
C GLU A 4 -22.52 -21.82 6.14
N LEU A 5 -21.94 -20.79 5.52
CA LEU A 5 -22.37 -19.39 5.61
C LEU A 5 -23.16 -18.97 4.36
N PHE A 6 -23.47 -19.92 3.47
CA PHE A 6 -24.12 -19.60 2.20
C PHE A 6 -25.46 -20.28 2.10
N ASP A 7 -26.42 -19.72 2.79
CA ASP A 7 -27.83 -20.04 2.55
C ASP A 7 -28.30 -19.19 1.36
N SER A 8 -28.83 -19.87 0.32
CA SER A 8 -29.29 -19.28 -0.94
C SER A 8 -30.54 -18.36 -0.80
N ASN A 9 -31.02 -18.16 0.40
CA ASN A 9 -32.19 -17.29 0.71
C ASN A 9 -31.83 -15.81 0.94
N ASN A 10 -30.54 -15.42 0.83
CA ASN A 10 -30.05 -14.10 1.23
C ASN A 10 -30.04 -13.04 0.12
N LEU A 11 -30.54 -13.31 -1.09
CA LEU A 11 -30.70 -12.30 -2.14
C LEU A 11 -31.76 -11.23 -1.77
N GLU A 12 -32.73 -11.58 -0.93
CA GLU A 12 -33.72 -10.61 -0.42
C GLU A 12 -33.15 -9.69 0.69
N GLU A 13 -32.17 -10.14 1.48
CA GLU A 13 -31.53 -9.30 2.50
C GLU A 13 -30.62 -8.24 1.91
N PHE A 14 -30.07 -8.47 0.72
CA PHE A 14 -29.29 -7.45 0.04
C PHE A 14 -30.12 -6.25 -0.43
N ASN A 15 -31.31 -6.47 -0.91
CA ASN A 15 -32.29 -5.40 -1.17
C ASN A 15 -32.61 -4.56 0.08
N ARG A 16 -32.21 -5.02 1.28
CA ARG A 16 -32.31 -4.27 2.55
C ARG A 16 -30.99 -3.60 2.97
N GLY A 17 -29.86 -3.82 2.26
CA GLY A 17 -28.61 -3.09 2.42
C GLY A 17 -27.95 -3.17 3.80
N THR A 18 -28.03 -4.30 4.49
CA THR A 18 -27.46 -4.46 5.84
C THR A 18 -26.15 -5.25 5.79
N PRO A 19 -24.98 -4.60 6.04
CA PRO A 19 -23.69 -5.29 6.12
C PRO A 19 -23.67 -6.32 7.27
N ARG A 20 -22.98 -7.44 7.04
CA ARG A 20 -22.74 -8.46 8.08
C ARG A 20 -21.58 -8.03 8.97
N LEU A 21 -21.83 -7.83 10.26
CA LEU A 21 -20.82 -7.44 11.21
C LEU A 21 -19.86 -8.61 11.47
N VAL A 22 -18.56 -8.35 11.29
CA VAL A 22 -17.49 -9.32 11.52
C VAL A 22 -16.30 -8.68 12.22
N SER A 23 -15.33 -9.49 12.62
CA SER A 23 -13.98 -9.10 12.96
C SER A 23 -13.02 -10.00 12.18
N PHE A 24 -12.38 -9.47 11.14
CA PHE A 24 -11.44 -10.27 10.33
C PHE A 24 -10.27 -10.81 11.16
N ARG A 25 -9.88 -10.12 12.24
CA ARG A 25 -8.85 -10.61 13.18
C ARG A 25 -9.31 -11.86 13.94
N ASP A 26 -10.61 -11.96 14.21
CA ASP A 26 -11.17 -13.13 14.89
C ASP A 26 -11.49 -14.27 13.91
N LEU A 27 -11.77 -13.94 12.63
CA LEU A 27 -11.98 -14.92 11.56
C LEU A 27 -10.69 -15.57 11.05
N VAL A 28 -9.54 -14.90 11.24
CA VAL A 28 -8.21 -15.36 10.82
C VAL A 28 -7.26 -15.28 12.03
N PRO A 29 -7.50 -16.09 13.08
CA PRO A 29 -6.77 -15.99 14.34
C PRO A 29 -5.30 -16.43 14.25
N GLU A 30 -4.93 -17.20 13.23
CA GLU A 30 -3.55 -17.61 12.97
C GLU A 30 -2.63 -16.43 12.62
N ILE A 31 -3.16 -15.32 12.12
CA ILE A 31 -2.42 -14.08 11.90
C ILE A 31 -2.54 -13.16 13.11
N THR A 32 -1.64 -13.34 14.08
CA THR A 32 -1.64 -12.56 15.33
C THR A 32 -1.04 -11.16 15.19
N SER A 33 -0.22 -10.91 14.17
CA SER A 33 0.45 -9.63 13.90
C SER A 33 0.32 -9.23 12.44
N THR A 34 0.11 -7.94 12.16
CA THR A 34 0.11 -7.40 10.80
C THR A 34 1.52 -7.14 10.25
N SER A 35 2.56 -7.47 11.03
CA SER A 35 3.96 -7.20 10.70
C SER A 35 4.81 -8.47 10.64
N TYR A 36 4.20 -9.65 10.51
CA TYR A 36 4.94 -10.91 10.41
C TYR A 36 5.68 -11.05 9.07
N LEU A 37 6.71 -11.87 9.04
CA LEU A 37 7.57 -12.08 7.88
C LEU A 37 8.01 -10.74 7.25
N THR A 38 7.98 -10.67 5.93
CA THR A 38 8.36 -9.48 5.17
C THR A 38 7.34 -8.33 5.20
N HIS A 39 6.17 -8.50 5.85
CA HIS A 39 5.24 -7.41 6.09
C HIS A 39 5.83 -6.27 6.92
N SER A 40 6.87 -6.52 7.73
CA SER A 40 7.56 -5.54 8.57
C SER A 40 8.57 -4.66 7.81
N ILE A 41 8.99 -5.03 6.60
CA ILE A 41 10.13 -4.42 5.90
C ILE A 41 9.94 -2.92 5.68
N TYR A 42 8.73 -2.48 5.34
CA TYR A 42 8.45 -1.08 5.11
C TYR A 42 7.08 -0.66 5.68
N TYR A 43 7.07 0.46 6.42
CA TYR A 43 5.81 1.06 6.88
C TYR A 43 5.16 1.84 5.74
N TYR A 44 4.02 1.36 5.25
CA TYR A 44 3.20 2.03 4.26
C TYR A 44 1.91 2.53 4.92
N PRO A 45 1.55 3.83 4.77
CA PRO A 45 0.33 4.37 5.36
C PRO A 45 -0.93 3.64 4.85
N ALA A 46 -1.91 3.43 5.72
CA ALA A 46 -3.16 2.74 5.39
C ALA A 46 -2.96 1.36 4.73
N LYS A 47 -1.99 0.59 5.24
CA LYS A 47 -1.69 -0.75 4.75
C LYS A 47 -2.91 -1.65 4.87
N PHE A 48 -3.21 -2.38 3.79
CA PHE A 48 -4.21 -3.44 3.79
C PHE A 48 -3.84 -4.52 4.84
N ILE A 49 -4.76 -4.89 5.73
CA ILE A 49 -4.45 -5.85 6.79
C ILE A 49 -4.44 -7.28 6.25
N PRO A 50 -3.41 -8.08 6.59
CA PRO A 50 -3.27 -9.44 6.06
C PRO A 50 -4.47 -10.35 6.34
N GLN A 51 -5.15 -10.16 7.47
CA GLN A 51 -6.32 -10.97 7.84
C GLN A 51 -7.47 -10.85 6.84
N VAL A 52 -7.75 -9.65 6.31
CA VAL A 52 -8.79 -9.47 5.29
C VAL A 52 -8.38 -10.17 3.99
N VAL A 53 -7.13 -10.01 3.57
CA VAL A 53 -6.61 -10.65 2.37
C VAL A 53 -6.67 -12.17 2.49
N ARG A 54 -6.21 -12.73 3.63
CA ARG A 54 -6.26 -14.16 3.91
C ARG A 54 -7.69 -14.68 3.87
N PHE A 55 -8.63 -13.99 4.52
CA PHE A 55 -10.04 -14.33 4.46
C PHE A 55 -10.56 -14.38 3.02
N CYS A 56 -10.20 -13.40 2.18
CA CYS A 56 -10.61 -13.39 0.78
C CYS A 56 -10.00 -14.57 0.00
N LEU A 57 -8.71 -14.85 0.19
CA LEU A 57 -8.03 -15.95 -0.50
C LEU A 57 -8.66 -17.31 -0.14
N ASP A 58 -8.95 -17.53 1.14
CA ASP A 58 -9.47 -18.81 1.64
C ASP A 58 -10.93 -19.06 1.21
N ASN A 59 -11.75 -18.01 1.06
CA ASN A 59 -13.18 -18.15 0.76
C ASN A 59 -13.53 -17.92 -0.72
N TYR A 60 -12.71 -17.17 -1.48
CA TYR A 60 -13.05 -16.72 -2.83
C TYR A 60 -11.99 -17.06 -3.89
N SER A 61 -10.96 -17.83 -3.55
CA SER A 61 -9.97 -18.33 -4.50
C SER A 61 -9.51 -19.74 -4.14
N LYS A 62 -8.85 -20.39 -5.10
CA LYS A 62 -8.26 -21.71 -4.97
C LYS A 62 -6.75 -21.66 -5.16
N LYS A 63 -6.06 -22.75 -4.79
CA LYS A 63 -4.65 -22.93 -5.08
C LYS A 63 -4.41 -22.72 -6.60
N ASP A 64 -3.29 -22.07 -6.93
CA ASP A 64 -2.84 -21.73 -8.27
C ASP A 64 -3.69 -20.71 -9.05
N ASP A 65 -4.79 -20.20 -8.46
CA ASP A 65 -5.57 -19.10 -9.03
C ASP A 65 -4.72 -17.82 -9.20
N TRP A 66 -5.09 -17.00 -10.17
CA TRP A 66 -4.53 -15.68 -10.41
C TRP A 66 -5.34 -14.59 -9.72
N ILE A 67 -4.69 -13.88 -8.83
CA ILE A 67 -5.26 -12.77 -8.06
C ILE A 67 -4.77 -11.44 -8.66
N ILE A 68 -5.63 -10.42 -8.71
CA ILE A 68 -5.20 -9.06 -9.09
C ILE A 68 -5.47 -8.07 -7.98
N ASP A 69 -4.48 -7.18 -7.75
CA ASP A 69 -4.63 -5.98 -6.92
C ASP A 69 -4.14 -4.74 -7.68
N PRO A 70 -5.08 -3.90 -8.20
CA PRO A 70 -4.75 -2.68 -8.92
C PRO A 70 -4.29 -1.52 -8.03
N PHE A 71 -4.30 -1.68 -6.70
CA PHE A 71 -3.85 -0.70 -5.72
C PHE A 71 -2.96 -1.37 -4.67
N ALA A 72 -1.89 -2.01 -5.14
CA ALA A 72 -1.07 -2.94 -4.38
C ALA A 72 -0.48 -2.37 -3.09
N GLY A 73 -0.24 -1.04 -3.02
CA GLY A 73 0.38 -0.40 -1.88
C GLY A 73 1.64 -1.14 -1.45
N SER A 74 1.72 -1.57 -0.21
CA SER A 74 2.89 -2.32 0.29
C SER A 74 2.98 -3.78 -0.18
N GLY A 75 2.14 -4.24 -1.14
CA GLY A 75 2.16 -5.59 -1.69
C GLY A 75 1.59 -6.66 -0.75
N THR A 76 0.65 -6.29 0.12
CA THR A 76 0.05 -7.25 1.07
C THR A 76 -0.66 -8.40 0.34
N VAL A 77 -1.44 -8.09 -0.71
CA VAL A 77 -2.15 -9.11 -1.49
C VAL A 77 -1.18 -10.10 -2.14
N GLY A 78 -0.11 -9.61 -2.77
CA GLY A 78 0.88 -10.50 -3.39
C GLY A 78 1.62 -11.37 -2.39
N LEU A 79 2.00 -10.84 -1.22
CA LEU A 79 2.65 -11.62 -0.18
C LEU A 79 1.72 -12.72 0.35
N GLU A 80 0.48 -12.39 0.68
CA GLU A 80 -0.50 -13.39 1.15
C GLU A 80 -0.85 -14.41 0.06
N ALA A 81 -1.00 -13.95 -1.22
CA ALA A 81 -1.23 -14.86 -2.34
C ALA A 81 -0.09 -15.89 -2.45
N LYS A 82 1.17 -15.44 -2.43
CA LYS A 82 2.33 -16.36 -2.45
C LYS A 82 2.31 -17.33 -1.26
N LEU A 83 2.07 -16.84 -0.04
CA LEU A 83 1.98 -17.70 1.17
C LEU A 83 0.86 -18.74 1.07
N CYS A 84 -0.24 -18.39 0.41
CA CYS A 84 -1.40 -19.26 0.19
C CYS A 84 -1.32 -20.09 -1.11
N GLN A 85 -0.20 -20.09 -1.81
CA GLN A 85 -0.03 -20.81 -3.08
C GLN A 85 -1.00 -20.32 -4.18
N ARG A 86 -1.10 -19.01 -4.34
CA ARG A 86 -1.80 -18.33 -5.47
C ARG A 86 -0.80 -17.49 -6.24
N ASN A 87 -1.10 -17.27 -7.51
CA ASN A 87 -0.38 -16.30 -8.34
C ASN A 87 -0.99 -14.92 -8.14
N ALA A 88 -0.22 -13.86 -8.39
CA ALA A 88 -0.76 -12.50 -8.29
C ALA A 88 -0.20 -11.56 -9.35
N VAL A 89 -1.03 -10.60 -9.77
CA VAL A 89 -0.65 -9.40 -10.53
C VAL A 89 -0.92 -8.19 -9.65
N LEU A 90 0.10 -7.39 -9.44
CA LEU A 90 0.04 -6.21 -8.59
C LEU A 90 0.42 -4.97 -9.40
N THR A 91 -0.38 -3.92 -9.30
CA THR A 91 -0.03 -2.62 -9.89
C THR A 91 -0.15 -1.50 -8.87
N ASP A 92 0.72 -0.49 -8.97
CA ASP A 92 0.65 0.72 -8.14
C ASP A 92 1.29 1.90 -8.85
N LEU A 93 0.81 3.10 -8.57
CA LEU A 93 1.34 4.35 -9.11
C LEU A 93 2.69 4.75 -8.50
N ASN A 94 3.01 4.31 -7.29
CA ASN A 94 4.15 4.78 -6.54
C ASN A 94 5.45 4.05 -6.92
N TYR A 95 6.38 4.76 -7.55
CA TYR A 95 7.70 4.22 -7.91
C TYR A 95 8.51 3.66 -6.73
N LEU A 96 8.30 4.14 -5.50
CA LEU A 96 8.97 3.62 -4.31
C LEU A 96 8.80 2.11 -4.18
N LEU A 97 7.65 1.60 -4.58
CA LEU A 97 7.28 0.19 -4.40
C LEU A 97 8.08 -0.76 -5.29
N ASN A 98 8.68 -0.26 -6.40
CA ASN A 98 9.67 -0.99 -7.19
C ASN A 98 10.91 -1.41 -6.40
N HIS A 99 11.18 -0.72 -5.30
CA HIS A 99 12.33 -0.97 -4.43
C HIS A 99 11.97 -1.72 -3.13
N ILE A 100 10.68 -1.90 -2.87
CA ILE A 100 10.19 -2.53 -1.62
C ILE A 100 9.57 -3.89 -1.90
N ILE A 101 8.68 -4.01 -2.89
CA ILE A 101 7.93 -5.24 -3.16
C ILE A 101 8.85 -6.39 -3.59
N PRO A 102 9.87 -6.22 -4.46
CA PRO A 102 10.76 -7.31 -4.84
C PRO A 102 11.54 -7.93 -3.68
N ILE A 103 11.82 -7.16 -2.63
CA ILE A 103 12.46 -7.69 -1.42
C ILE A 103 11.45 -8.49 -0.58
N LYS A 104 10.21 -8.00 -0.51
CA LYS A 104 9.16 -8.63 0.29
C LYS A 104 8.69 -9.96 -0.28
N ILE A 105 8.70 -10.08 -1.60
CA ILE A 105 8.18 -11.23 -2.35
C ILE A 105 9.28 -11.73 -3.29
N THR A 106 10.44 -11.98 -2.72
CA THR A 106 11.60 -12.45 -3.49
C THR A 106 11.40 -13.87 -4.05
N GLU A 107 11.92 -14.09 -5.25
CA GLU A 107 11.97 -15.43 -5.86
C GLU A 107 13.22 -16.23 -5.44
N GLN A 108 14.02 -15.69 -4.51
CA GLN A 108 15.18 -16.37 -3.94
C GLN A 108 14.74 -17.65 -3.23
N GLN A 109 15.43 -18.78 -3.53
CA GLN A 109 15.09 -20.08 -2.98
C GLN A 109 15.94 -20.44 -1.75
N GLU A 110 17.16 -19.93 -1.63
CA GLU A 110 18.07 -20.24 -0.55
C GLU A 110 18.21 -19.05 0.40
N PRO A 111 18.27 -19.30 1.73
CA PRO A 111 18.52 -18.25 2.70
C PRO A 111 19.83 -17.49 2.43
N LEU A 112 19.79 -16.21 2.68
CA LEU A 112 20.92 -15.29 2.49
C LEU A 112 21.86 -15.31 3.69
N SER A 113 23.16 -15.09 3.44
CA SER A 113 24.22 -15.07 4.46
C SER A 113 24.30 -13.73 5.19
N TYR A 114 24.33 -13.74 6.52
CA TYR A 114 24.58 -12.56 7.34
C TYR A 114 25.99 -12.00 7.16
N SER A 115 26.99 -12.86 6.96
CA SER A 115 28.39 -12.43 6.74
C SER A 115 28.55 -11.70 5.40
N GLU A 116 27.84 -12.13 4.36
CA GLU A 116 27.91 -11.45 3.07
C GLU A 116 27.20 -10.09 3.12
N LEU A 117 26.07 -10.00 3.81
CA LEU A 117 25.39 -8.72 4.05
C LEU A 117 26.30 -7.75 4.82
N ASP A 118 26.96 -8.22 5.90
CA ASP A 118 27.87 -7.39 6.69
C ASP A 118 29.04 -6.84 5.85
N LYS A 119 29.62 -7.69 5.00
CA LYS A 119 30.70 -7.28 4.07
C LYS A 119 30.22 -6.17 3.12
N LYS A 120 29.03 -6.32 2.50
CA LYS A 120 28.47 -5.29 1.63
C LYS A 120 28.15 -3.98 2.37
N ILE A 121 27.69 -4.06 3.62
CA ILE A 121 27.50 -2.87 4.46
C ILE A 121 28.83 -2.14 4.71
N LEU A 122 29.90 -2.89 4.96
CA LEU A 122 31.25 -2.29 5.12
C LEU A 122 31.74 -1.63 3.83
N GLU A 123 31.46 -2.21 2.65
CA GLU A 123 31.76 -1.59 1.35
C GLU A 123 31.00 -0.26 1.19
N VAL A 124 29.72 -0.21 1.58
CA VAL A 124 28.93 1.03 1.57
C VAL A 124 29.54 2.10 2.48
N PHE A 125 29.97 1.73 3.70
CA PHE A 125 30.59 2.66 4.64
C PHE A 125 31.95 3.18 4.17
N ALA A 126 32.70 2.40 3.38
CA ALA A 126 34.00 2.76 2.85
C ALA A 126 33.94 3.73 1.64
N SER A 127 32.75 3.99 1.09
CA SER A 127 32.58 4.85 -0.08
C SER A 127 33.11 6.27 0.16
N LYS A 128 33.85 6.77 -0.82
CA LYS A 128 34.31 8.17 -0.87
C LYS A 128 33.51 9.03 -1.85
N ASP A 129 32.76 8.39 -2.72
CA ASP A 129 31.91 9.03 -3.71
C ASP A 129 30.71 9.73 -3.06
N LYS A 130 30.04 10.58 -3.82
CA LYS A 130 28.83 11.26 -3.37
C LYS A 130 27.71 11.09 -4.40
N PHE A 131 26.55 10.65 -3.92
CA PHE A 131 25.30 10.71 -4.66
C PHE A 131 24.51 11.92 -4.18
N ILE A 132 24.12 12.80 -5.10
CA ILE A 132 23.34 14.01 -4.80
C ILE A 132 21.95 13.84 -5.41
N PRO A 133 20.90 13.65 -4.59
CA PRO A 133 19.53 13.62 -5.07
C PRO A 133 19.18 14.89 -5.86
N GLN A 134 18.51 14.74 -7.00
CA GLN A 134 18.08 15.84 -7.86
C GLN A 134 16.81 16.51 -7.32
N TRP A 135 16.94 17.19 -6.19
CA TRP A 135 15.86 17.94 -5.57
C TRP A 135 16.36 19.28 -5.06
N SER A 136 15.82 20.35 -5.59
CA SER A 136 16.18 21.73 -5.26
C SER A 136 16.05 22.07 -3.77
N ASN A 137 15.17 21.37 -3.05
CA ASN A 137 14.85 21.64 -1.65
C ASN A 137 15.46 20.62 -0.66
N LEU A 138 16.47 19.86 -1.07
CA LEU A 138 17.04 18.78 -0.25
C LEU A 138 17.63 19.30 1.08
N ASN A 139 18.39 20.41 1.03
CA ASN A 139 19.03 21.02 2.20
C ASN A 139 18.02 21.50 3.28
N TYR A 140 16.79 21.74 2.90
CA TYR A 140 15.74 22.07 3.86
C TYR A 140 15.45 20.92 4.84
N TRP A 141 15.71 19.68 4.42
CA TRP A 141 15.32 18.48 5.17
C TRP A 141 16.42 17.91 6.08
N TYR A 142 17.66 18.37 5.96
CA TYR A 142 18.81 17.80 6.68
C TYR A 142 19.74 18.84 7.26
N PRO A 143 20.40 18.54 8.40
CA PRO A 143 21.65 19.18 8.76
C PRO A 143 22.73 18.86 7.72
N GLU A 144 23.66 19.78 7.49
CA GLU A 144 24.71 19.63 6.48
C GLU A 144 25.59 18.40 6.74
N ASP A 145 26.00 18.16 7.99
CA ASP A 145 26.84 17.02 8.38
C ASP A 145 26.18 15.68 8.08
N ILE A 146 24.89 15.51 8.46
CA ILE A 146 24.12 14.29 8.19
C ILE A 146 23.93 14.12 6.68
N LEU A 147 23.60 15.19 5.98
CA LEU A 147 23.41 15.15 4.53
C LEU A 147 24.67 14.66 3.82
N ALA A 148 25.85 15.19 4.20
CA ALA A 148 27.12 14.81 3.61
C ALA A 148 27.46 13.32 3.82
N VAL A 149 27.13 12.76 4.98
CA VAL A 149 27.31 11.33 5.25
C VAL A 149 26.31 10.47 4.46
N LEU A 150 25.03 10.84 4.44
CA LEU A 150 24.01 10.11 3.67
C LEU A 150 24.34 10.09 2.17
N GLN A 151 24.86 11.19 1.60
CA GLN A 151 25.30 11.24 0.20
C GLN A 151 26.39 10.21 -0.11
N LYS A 152 27.33 9.97 0.82
CA LYS A 152 28.36 8.93 0.67
C LYS A 152 27.79 7.53 0.78
N LEU A 153 26.91 7.29 1.75
CA LEU A 153 26.27 5.99 1.95
C LEU A 153 25.42 5.59 0.74
N TRP A 154 24.68 6.53 0.18
CA TRP A 154 23.89 6.28 -1.03
C TRP A 154 24.75 6.05 -2.28
N ALA A 155 25.88 6.75 -2.40
CA ALA A 155 26.84 6.44 -3.47
C ALA A 155 27.42 5.04 -3.30
N GLY A 156 27.82 4.65 -2.08
CA GLY A 156 28.30 3.30 -1.79
C GLY A 156 27.28 2.22 -2.12
N GLN A 157 26.03 2.42 -1.76
CA GLN A 157 24.94 1.48 -2.10
C GLN A 157 24.73 1.36 -3.63
N LYS A 158 24.77 2.48 -4.35
CA LYS A 158 24.61 2.48 -5.82
C LYS A 158 25.77 1.85 -6.57
N ASN A 159 26.95 1.77 -5.95
CA ASN A 159 28.13 1.11 -6.50
C ASN A 159 28.17 -0.41 -6.24
N LEU A 160 27.27 -0.94 -5.39
CA LEU A 160 27.15 -2.38 -5.20
C LEU A 160 26.58 -3.06 -6.45
N GLU A 161 27.02 -4.29 -6.71
CA GLU A 161 26.38 -5.15 -7.70
C GLU A 161 24.90 -5.35 -7.36
N PRO A 162 24.00 -5.27 -8.36
CA PRO A 162 22.58 -5.41 -8.16
C PRO A 162 22.19 -6.85 -7.75
N ASP A 163 21.91 -7.04 -6.48
CA ASP A 163 21.44 -8.29 -5.91
C ASP A 163 20.46 -8.03 -4.74
N LEU A 164 19.94 -9.08 -4.11
CA LEU A 164 19.00 -8.94 -3.02
C LEU A 164 19.62 -8.29 -1.77
N TYR A 165 20.93 -8.46 -1.53
CA TYR A 165 21.63 -7.77 -0.44
C TYR A 165 21.67 -6.27 -0.66
N SER A 166 22.02 -5.83 -1.89
CA SER A 166 22.06 -4.41 -2.24
C SER A 166 20.67 -3.77 -2.16
N GLN A 167 19.61 -4.52 -2.52
CA GLN A 167 18.22 -4.08 -2.38
C GLN A 167 17.82 -3.94 -0.91
N ILE A 168 18.19 -4.88 -0.03
CA ILE A 168 17.96 -4.80 1.42
C ILE A 168 18.62 -3.54 1.98
N ILE A 169 19.89 -3.30 1.66
CA ILE A 169 20.62 -2.11 2.12
C ILE A 169 19.94 -0.84 1.60
N GLN A 170 19.48 -0.82 0.34
CA GLN A 170 18.75 0.30 -0.25
C GLN A 170 17.45 0.60 0.52
N ALA A 171 16.63 -0.42 0.81
CA ALA A 171 15.39 -0.24 1.56
C ALA A 171 15.63 0.26 2.99
N VAL A 172 16.73 -0.16 3.61
CA VAL A 172 17.16 0.34 4.93
C VAL A 172 17.61 1.79 4.83
N LEU A 173 18.41 2.16 3.82
CA LEU A 173 18.84 3.54 3.62
C LEU A 173 17.67 4.49 3.36
N VAL A 174 16.61 4.06 2.66
CA VAL A 174 15.36 4.83 2.53
C VAL A 174 14.80 5.19 3.91
N LYS A 175 14.64 4.20 4.80
CA LYS A 175 14.10 4.41 6.16
C LYS A 175 15.03 5.28 7.01
N VAL A 176 16.31 4.99 6.98
CA VAL A 176 17.36 5.71 7.75
C VAL A 176 17.48 7.15 7.29
N SER A 177 17.47 7.42 5.99
CA SER A 177 17.51 8.79 5.46
C SER A 177 16.36 9.64 5.98
N LYS A 178 15.15 9.06 6.11
CA LYS A 178 14.00 9.74 6.70
C LYS A 178 14.13 9.89 8.22
N GLN A 179 14.63 8.87 8.90
CA GLN A 179 14.84 8.88 10.36
C GLN A 179 15.83 9.97 10.80
N PHE A 180 16.91 10.16 10.05
CA PHE A 180 17.97 11.15 10.33
C PHE A 180 17.72 12.50 9.64
N SER A 181 16.49 12.77 9.22
CA SER A 181 16.04 14.05 8.65
C SER A 181 15.20 14.85 9.63
N TYR A 182 14.90 16.11 9.28
CA TYR A 182 13.90 16.92 9.98
C TYR A 182 12.45 16.52 9.68
N ALA A 183 12.23 15.52 8.80
CA ALA A 183 10.90 15.05 8.45
C ALA A 183 10.24 14.30 9.62
N GLU A 184 8.99 14.64 9.92
CA GLU A 184 8.19 13.89 10.86
C GLU A 184 7.91 12.49 10.28
N HIS A 185 8.25 11.44 11.03
CA HIS A 185 8.12 10.05 10.55
C HIS A 185 6.94 9.30 11.16
N THR A 186 6.36 9.83 12.23
CA THR A 186 5.21 9.21 12.92
C THR A 186 3.87 9.53 12.27
N LYS A 187 3.84 10.49 11.32
CA LYS A 187 2.62 10.91 10.63
C LYS A 187 2.75 10.68 9.12
N PRO A 188 1.68 10.24 8.47
CA PRO A 188 1.68 9.96 7.05
C PRO A 188 1.59 11.24 6.21
N LYS A 189 2.47 12.19 6.47
CA LYS A 189 2.54 13.48 5.77
C LYS A 189 3.96 14.01 5.86
N LEU A 190 4.55 14.35 4.73
CA LEU A 190 5.89 14.92 4.71
C LEU A 190 5.84 16.39 5.17
N PHE A 191 6.32 16.66 6.36
CA PHE A 191 6.50 18.01 6.92
C PHE A 191 7.61 18.00 7.98
N GLN A 192 8.21 19.15 8.24
CA GLN A 192 9.14 19.30 9.36
C GLN A 192 8.37 19.56 10.66
N SER A 193 8.73 18.87 11.73
CA SER A 193 8.23 19.17 13.05
C SER A 193 9.29 19.86 13.91
N LYS A 194 8.84 20.76 14.81
CA LYS A 194 9.76 21.42 15.76
C LYS A 194 10.42 20.40 16.68
N TYR A 195 9.68 19.38 17.10
CA TYR A 195 10.19 18.31 17.96
C TYR A 195 11.29 17.52 17.24
N LYS A 196 11.04 17.12 15.98
CA LYS A 196 12.04 16.39 15.20
C LYS A 196 13.31 17.21 14.95
N LYS A 197 13.20 18.52 14.77
CA LYS A 197 14.38 19.41 14.69
C LYS A 197 15.18 19.42 15.99
N SER A 198 14.52 19.49 17.14
CA SER A 198 15.16 19.41 18.43
C SER A 198 15.88 18.08 18.64
N ASP A 199 15.20 16.97 18.34
CA ASP A 199 15.77 15.61 18.45
C ASP A 199 17.04 15.46 17.59
N ILE A 200 17.02 15.98 16.35
CA ILE A 200 18.19 15.94 15.47
C ILE A 200 19.32 16.85 15.98
N GLN A 201 19.00 17.99 16.57
CA GLN A 201 20.02 18.86 17.20
C GLN A 201 20.67 18.19 18.42
N GLU A 202 19.90 17.50 19.24
CA GLU A 202 20.43 16.71 20.35
C GLU A 202 21.26 15.52 19.87
N LEU A 203 20.81 14.86 18.80
CA LEU A 203 21.56 13.77 18.15
C LEU A 203 22.96 14.22 17.71
N LEU A 204 23.07 15.40 17.11
CA LEU A 204 24.35 15.96 16.64
C LEU A 204 25.35 16.26 17.78
N GLN A 205 24.90 16.32 19.05
CA GLN A 205 25.77 16.49 20.22
C GLN A 205 26.37 15.17 20.74
N ARG A 206 25.99 14.03 20.15
CA ARG A 206 26.44 12.67 20.50
C ARG A 206 27.32 12.11 19.38
N ASP A 207 27.76 10.87 19.55
CA ASP A 207 28.40 10.11 18.48
C ASP A 207 27.36 9.57 17.48
N TRP A 208 26.72 10.49 16.76
CA TRP A 208 25.62 10.19 15.84
C TRP A 208 26.08 9.37 14.64
N GLN A 209 27.36 9.44 14.26
CA GLN A 209 27.86 8.67 13.13
C GLN A 209 27.90 7.18 13.45
N GLU A 210 28.35 6.82 14.65
CA GLU A 210 28.30 5.42 15.10
C GLU A 210 26.87 4.96 15.36
N GLU A 211 25.99 5.84 15.84
CA GLU A 211 24.55 5.53 15.96
C GLU A 211 23.91 5.27 14.59
N LEU A 212 24.25 6.07 13.57
CA LEU A 212 23.78 5.89 12.19
C LEU A 212 24.24 4.55 11.61
N LYS A 213 25.55 4.21 11.75
CA LYS A 213 26.10 2.95 11.27
C LYS A 213 25.46 1.75 11.95
N ARG A 214 25.33 1.80 13.27
CA ARG A 214 24.66 0.76 14.05
C ARG A 214 23.21 0.59 13.60
N THR A 215 22.45 1.68 13.43
CA THR A 215 21.08 1.65 12.95
C THR A 215 20.97 0.98 11.59
N ILE A 216 21.86 1.31 10.64
CA ILE A 216 21.88 0.67 9.32
C ILE A 216 22.14 -0.83 9.45
N LYS A 217 23.13 -1.23 10.25
CA LYS A 217 23.49 -2.62 10.44
C LYS A 217 22.36 -3.43 11.07
N ASP A 218 21.80 -2.94 12.17
CA ASP A 218 20.72 -3.61 12.91
C ASP A 218 19.48 -3.77 12.04
N MET A 219 19.03 -2.70 11.38
CA MET A 219 17.87 -2.75 10.49
C MET A 219 18.09 -3.64 9.26
N SER A 220 19.33 -3.73 8.75
CA SER A 220 19.66 -4.62 7.63
C SER A 220 19.60 -6.08 8.06
N PHE A 221 20.09 -6.42 9.25
CA PHE A 221 20.03 -7.77 9.80
C PHE A 221 18.59 -8.18 10.14
N GLU A 222 17.78 -7.29 10.72
CA GLU A 222 16.36 -7.53 10.95
C GLU A 222 15.60 -7.78 9.64
N THR A 223 15.90 -6.99 8.61
CA THR A 223 15.30 -7.15 7.27
C THR A 223 15.72 -8.50 6.66
N LEU A 224 17.01 -8.85 6.72
CA LEU A 224 17.52 -10.14 6.25
C LEU A 224 16.87 -11.31 6.99
N THR A 225 16.69 -11.19 8.31
CA THR A 225 16.00 -12.23 9.11
C THR A 225 14.58 -12.45 8.60
N SER A 226 13.82 -11.37 8.36
CA SER A 226 12.46 -11.44 7.83
C SER A 226 12.42 -12.05 6.43
N VAL A 227 13.39 -11.71 5.57
CA VAL A 227 13.52 -12.28 4.22
C VAL A 227 13.85 -13.77 4.29
N ASN A 228 14.79 -14.18 5.14
CA ASN A 228 15.15 -15.58 5.29
C ASN A 228 13.99 -16.43 5.85
N GLN A 229 13.22 -15.88 6.78
CA GLN A 229 11.99 -16.53 7.25
C GLN A 229 10.97 -16.71 6.12
N TYR A 230 10.78 -15.68 5.28
CA TYR A 230 9.90 -15.76 4.13
C TYR A 230 10.38 -16.82 3.12
N ILE A 231 11.68 -16.84 2.77
CA ILE A 231 12.26 -17.84 1.87
C ILE A 231 12.00 -19.26 2.41
N THR A 232 12.19 -19.46 3.72
CA THR A 232 11.96 -20.77 4.36
C THR A 232 10.50 -21.22 4.26
N VAL A 233 9.55 -20.32 4.46
CA VAL A 233 8.11 -20.61 4.40
C VAL A 233 7.63 -20.84 2.97
N THR A 234 8.22 -20.14 1.99
CA THR A 234 7.84 -20.25 0.58
C THR A 234 8.70 -21.22 -0.22
N TRP A 235 9.55 -21.98 0.45
CA TRP A 235 10.39 -23.00 -0.19
C TRP A 235 9.55 -23.92 -1.08
N HIS A 236 10.00 -24.14 -2.29
CA HIS A 236 9.29 -24.92 -3.32
C HIS A 236 7.96 -24.34 -3.81
N ASN A 237 7.60 -23.15 -3.42
CA ASN A 237 6.41 -22.48 -3.94
C ASN A 237 6.70 -21.86 -5.31
N CYS A 238 6.15 -22.45 -6.38
CA CYS A 238 6.36 -22.02 -7.76
C CYS A 238 5.37 -20.94 -8.23
N ASN A 239 4.42 -20.50 -7.39
CA ASN A 239 3.48 -19.45 -7.75
C ASN A 239 4.19 -18.12 -8.03
N GLN A 240 3.72 -17.38 -9.00
CA GLN A 240 4.32 -16.14 -9.48
C GLN A 240 3.63 -14.91 -8.88
N VAL A 241 4.42 -13.89 -8.56
CA VAL A 241 3.89 -12.58 -8.21
C VAL A 241 4.53 -11.54 -9.12
N LEU A 242 3.72 -11.02 -10.05
CA LEU A 242 4.12 -10.00 -11.01
C LEU A 242 3.78 -8.63 -10.42
N PHE A 243 4.77 -7.75 -10.27
CA PHE A 243 4.56 -6.40 -9.77
C PHE A 243 4.98 -5.35 -10.80
N TYR A 244 4.11 -4.38 -11.01
CA TYR A 244 4.30 -3.26 -11.93
C TYR A 244 4.09 -1.94 -11.17
N GLY A 245 5.17 -1.30 -10.77
CA GLY A 245 5.15 -0.02 -10.07
C GLY A 245 5.36 1.17 -10.98
N GLY A 246 4.76 2.32 -10.64
CA GLY A 246 4.80 3.53 -11.44
C GLY A 246 3.82 3.53 -12.62
N VAL A 247 2.81 2.66 -12.58
CA VAL A 247 1.79 2.52 -13.63
C VAL A 247 0.43 3.02 -13.15
N ASP A 248 -0.36 3.52 -14.07
CA ASP A 248 -1.75 3.86 -13.85
C ASP A 248 -2.64 2.64 -14.04
N SER A 249 -3.21 2.13 -12.97
CA SER A 249 -4.05 0.93 -12.99
C SER A 249 -5.30 1.07 -13.85
N ALA A 250 -5.76 2.29 -14.12
CA ALA A 250 -6.89 2.54 -15.02
C ALA A 250 -6.56 2.29 -16.50
N THR A 251 -5.29 2.31 -16.88
CA THR A 251 -4.82 2.16 -18.28
C THR A 251 -3.78 1.07 -18.45
N PHE A 252 -3.35 0.40 -17.38
CA PHE A 252 -2.38 -0.67 -17.45
C PHE A 252 -2.96 -1.87 -18.22
N GLU A 253 -2.19 -2.35 -19.19
CA GLU A 253 -2.57 -3.53 -19.99
C GLU A 253 -2.03 -4.79 -19.33
N ILE A 254 -2.93 -5.64 -18.85
CA ILE A 254 -2.61 -6.99 -18.38
C ILE A 254 -2.32 -7.87 -19.60
N GLU A 255 -1.33 -8.75 -19.49
CA GLU A 255 -0.94 -9.68 -20.56
C GLU A 255 -2.16 -10.34 -21.21
N GLN A 256 -2.15 -10.41 -22.56
CA GLN A 256 -3.33 -10.81 -23.34
C GLN A 256 -3.88 -12.20 -22.97
N ASN A 257 -2.99 -13.13 -22.68
CA ASN A 257 -3.34 -14.54 -22.41
C ASN A 257 -3.58 -14.83 -20.94
N LEU A 258 -3.46 -13.83 -20.06
CA LEU A 258 -3.69 -14.01 -18.62
C LEU A 258 -5.17 -13.83 -18.30
N GLU A 259 -5.79 -14.87 -17.75
CA GLU A 259 -7.12 -14.82 -17.18
C GLU A 259 -7.01 -14.78 -15.65
N LEU A 260 -7.84 -13.96 -15.00
CA LEU A 260 -7.83 -13.75 -13.57
C LEU A 260 -9.01 -14.46 -12.89
N ASP A 261 -8.77 -15.03 -11.73
CA ASP A 261 -9.80 -15.75 -10.96
C ASP A 261 -10.44 -14.86 -9.89
N CYS A 262 -9.65 -13.97 -9.27
CA CYS A 262 -10.15 -13.12 -8.20
C CYS A 262 -9.45 -11.74 -8.20
N LEU A 263 -10.23 -10.67 -7.95
CA LEU A 263 -9.72 -9.37 -7.58
C LEU A 263 -9.80 -9.23 -6.05
N ILE A 264 -8.68 -8.89 -5.41
CA ILE A 264 -8.63 -8.55 -3.98
C ILE A 264 -7.91 -7.21 -3.88
N SER A 265 -8.60 -6.16 -3.46
CA SER A 265 -8.01 -4.82 -3.45
C SER A 265 -8.61 -3.91 -2.38
N SER A 266 -7.78 -2.96 -1.94
CA SER A 266 -8.23 -1.84 -1.11
C SER A 266 -7.87 -0.52 -1.80
N PRO A 267 -8.76 0.03 -2.62
CA PRO A 267 -8.55 1.31 -3.28
C PRO A 267 -8.26 2.44 -2.27
N PRO A 268 -7.54 3.50 -2.67
CA PRO A 268 -7.36 4.66 -1.80
C PRO A 268 -8.72 5.20 -1.38
N TYR A 269 -8.87 5.59 -0.09
CA TYR A 269 -10.13 6.11 0.41
C TYR A 269 -10.33 7.57 -0.02
N LEU A 270 -11.57 7.97 -0.23
CA LEU A 270 -11.92 9.36 -0.52
C LEU A 270 -11.37 10.28 0.57
N GLN A 271 -10.70 11.36 0.19
CA GLN A 271 -9.91 12.24 1.06
C GLN A 271 -8.75 11.54 1.79
N ALA A 272 -8.29 10.41 1.26
CA ALA A 272 -7.12 9.71 1.76
C ALA A 272 -5.83 10.52 1.57
N GLN A 273 -4.74 9.91 1.99
CA GLN A 273 -3.43 10.51 2.03
C GLN A 273 -2.86 10.74 0.64
N GLU A 274 -2.06 11.78 0.52
CA GLU A 274 -1.20 12.05 -0.64
C GLU A 274 0.02 11.10 -0.55
N TYR A 275 -0.11 9.89 -1.07
CA TYR A 275 0.90 8.84 -0.97
C TYR A 275 2.24 9.25 -1.60
N ILE A 276 2.20 9.85 -2.79
CA ILE A 276 3.41 10.33 -3.48
C ILE A 276 4.07 11.46 -2.70
N ARG A 277 3.29 12.38 -2.14
CA ARG A 277 3.82 13.45 -1.29
C ARG A 277 4.52 12.91 -0.04
N THR A 278 3.98 11.86 0.56
CA THR A 278 4.57 11.20 1.73
C THR A 278 5.90 10.53 1.37
N ALA A 279 5.99 9.95 0.18
CA ALA A 279 7.16 9.24 -0.34
C ALA A 279 8.22 10.15 -1.00
N LYS A 280 7.97 11.47 -1.13
CA LYS A 280 8.85 12.38 -1.90
C LYS A 280 10.32 12.28 -1.51
N LEU A 281 10.62 12.31 -0.20
CA LEU A 281 11.99 12.25 0.29
C LEU A 281 12.66 10.94 -0.10
N ASP A 282 11.91 9.85 0.02
CA ASP A 282 12.35 8.50 -0.31
C ASP A 282 12.64 8.39 -1.82
N LEU A 283 11.75 8.91 -2.66
CA LEU A 283 11.88 8.89 -4.12
C LEU A 283 13.12 9.65 -4.61
N TYR A 284 13.43 10.80 -4.03
CA TYR A 284 14.61 11.55 -4.42
C TYR A 284 15.93 10.85 -4.04
N TRP A 285 15.98 10.19 -2.87
CA TRP A 285 17.11 9.37 -2.50
C TRP A 285 17.28 8.14 -3.40
N LEU A 286 16.20 7.56 -3.87
CA LEU A 286 16.22 6.49 -4.87
C LEU A 286 16.73 6.94 -6.24
N GLY A 287 16.73 8.25 -6.51
CA GLY A 287 17.29 8.86 -7.73
C GLY A 287 16.24 9.35 -8.71
N TYR A 288 14.97 9.33 -8.36
CA TYR A 288 13.92 9.92 -9.20
C TYR A 288 14.06 11.45 -9.27
N THR A 289 13.80 12.01 -10.44
CA THR A 289 13.86 13.45 -10.69
C THR A 289 12.59 14.16 -10.24
N GLU A 290 12.66 15.49 -10.07
CA GLU A 290 11.47 16.30 -9.78
C GLU A 290 10.37 16.13 -10.84
N LYS A 291 10.74 15.99 -12.11
CA LYS A 291 9.78 15.80 -13.22
C LYS A 291 9.03 14.48 -13.11
N GLU A 292 9.74 13.39 -12.78
CA GLU A 292 9.13 12.07 -12.60
C GLU A 292 8.18 12.06 -11.39
N VAL A 293 8.61 12.60 -10.26
CA VAL A 293 7.79 12.70 -9.05
C VAL A 293 6.56 13.59 -9.29
N GLN A 294 6.70 14.72 -10.01
CA GLN A 294 5.56 15.56 -10.37
C GLN A 294 4.59 14.85 -11.32
N LYS A 295 5.11 14.07 -12.28
CA LYS A 295 4.28 13.30 -13.21
C LYS A 295 3.34 12.35 -12.46
N ILE A 296 3.89 11.50 -11.58
CA ILE A 296 3.06 10.55 -10.81
C ILE A 296 2.16 11.25 -9.78
N SER A 297 2.60 12.36 -9.18
CA SER A 297 1.75 13.13 -8.24
C SER A 297 0.48 13.66 -8.90
N LYS A 298 0.54 14.05 -10.19
CA LYS A 298 -0.63 14.49 -10.93
C LYS A 298 -1.59 13.36 -11.30
N LEU A 299 -1.11 12.13 -11.23
CA LEU A 299 -1.90 10.93 -11.49
C LEU A 299 -2.58 10.38 -10.23
N GLU A 300 -2.26 10.88 -9.04
CA GLU A 300 -3.01 10.52 -7.83
C GLU A 300 -4.48 10.94 -7.96
N ILE A 301 -5.39 10.07 -7.56
CA ILE A 301 -6.85 10.23 -7.73
C ILE A 301 -7.36 11.63 -7.30
N PRO A 302 -6.94 12.22 -6.14
CA PRO A 302 -7.45 13.52 -5.72
C PRO A 302 -7.12 14.69 -6.65
N TYR A 303 -6.12 14.56 -7.53
CA TYR A 303 -5.62 15.63 -8.40
C TYR A 303 -6.08 15.53 -9.86
N ARG A 304 -6.78 14.46 -10.19
CA ARG A 304 -7.31 14.23 -11.54
C ARG A 304 -8.66 14.91 -11.72
N GLN A 305 -8.96 15.33 -12.94
CA GLN A 305 -10.33 15.68 -13.32
C GLN A 305 -11.08 14.40 -13.72
N ALA A 306 -12.36 14.30 -13.33
CA ALA A 306 -13.21 13.21 -13.78
C ALA A 306 -13.33 13.26 -15.32
N THR A 307 -13.13 12.12 -15.97
CA THR A 307 -13.28 11.99 -17.43
C THR A 307 -14.69 11.58 -17.85
N ARG A 308 -15.48 11.08 -16.90
CA ARG A 308 -16.90 10.75 -17.03
C ARG A 308 -17.60 10.94 -15.69
N LEU A 309 -18.90 11.14 -15.74
CA LEU A 309 -19.72 11.14 -14.54
C LEU A 309 -20.13 9.71 -14.20
N ILE A 310 -19.96 9.31 -12.94
CA ILE A 310 -20.49 8.08 -12.41
C ILE A 310 -21.85 8.38 -11.81
N GLU A 311 -22.86 7.62 -12.19
CA GLU A 311 -24.22 7.78 -11.70
C GLU A 311 -24.66 6.50 -10.99
N THR A 312 -25.01 6.60 -9.72
CA THR A 312 -25.70 5.61 -8.93
C THR A 312 -26.68 6.32 -8.01
N GLU A 313 -27.67 5.61 -7.49
CA GLU A 313 -28.67 6.20 -6.61
C GLU A 313 -28.01 6.85 -5.39
N THR A 314 -27.18 6.09 -4.67
CA THR A 314 -26.49 6.56 -3.46
C THR A 314 -25.55 7.73 -3.76
N LEU A 315 -24.79 7.70 -4.87
CA LEU A 315 -23.87 8.79 -5.22
C LEU A 315 -24.61 10.08 -5.56
N ASN A 316 -25.76 9.99 -6.25
CA ASN A 316 -26.61 11.12 -6.58
C ASN A 316 -27.23 11.75 -5.32
N GLN A 317 -27.64 10.95 -4.34
CA GLN A 317 -28.10 11.42 -3.04
C GLN A 317 -27.00 12.18 -2.29
N VAL A 318 -25.76 11.65 -2.28
CA VAL A 318 -24.59 12.33 -1.67
C VAL A 318 -24.32 13.67 -2.37
N ARG A 319 -24.32 13.71 -3.72
CA ARG A 319 -24.12 14.97 -4.47
C ARG A 319 -25.19 16.01 -4.09
N SER A 320 -26.46 15.61 -4.06
CA SER A 320 -27.54 16.52 -3.71
C SER A 320 -27.46 17.08 -2.29
N SER A 321 -26.78 16.36 -1.39
CA SER A 321 -26.56 16.77 0.01
C SER A 321 -25.36 17.68 0.22
N LEU A 322 -24.51 17.89 -0.81
CA LEU A 322 -23.32 18.73 -0.75
C LEU A 322 -23.59 20.09 -1.42
N GLU A 323 -23.37 21.18 -0.69
CA GLU A 323 -23.60 22.54 -1.21
C GLU A 323 -22.43 23.09 -2.04
N LYS A 324 -21.20 22.59 -1.82
CA LYS A 324 -19.99 23.17 -2.37
C LYS A 324 -19.56 22.46 -3.66
N GLU A 325 -19.48 23.20 -4.76
CA GLU A 325 -19.05 22.69 -6.08
C GLU A 325 -17.68 21.99 -6.07
N ASN A 326 -16.73 22.47 -5.27
CA ASN A 326 -15.41 21.84 -5.17
C ASN A 326 -15.48 20.44 -4.53
N LEU A 327 -16.47 20.17 -3.69
CA LEU A 327 -16.67 18.82 -3.10
C LEU A 327 -17.27 17.87 -4.13
N HIS A 328 -18.16 18.35 -5.02
CA HIS A 328 -18.64 17.55 -6.16
C HIS A 328 -17.47 17.13 -7.05
N LYS A 329 -16.57 18.06 -7.40
CA LYS A 329 -15.38 17.74 -8.22
C LYS A 329 -14.49 16.66 -7.59
N ILE A 330 -14.27 16.72 -6.27
CA ILE A 330 -13.49 15.72 -5.54
C ILE A 330 -14.19 14.35 -5.56
N LEU A 331 -15.50 14.34 -5.34
CA LEU A 331 -16.33 13.14 -5.33
C LEU A 331 -16.33 12.47 -6.71
N ASP A 332 -16.58 13.25 -7.76
CA ASP A 332 -16.62 12.77 -9.14
C ASP A 332 -15.27 12.27 -9.61
N SER A 333 -14.18 12.96 -9.27
CA SER A 333 -12.82 12.50 -9.55
C SER A 333 -12.54 11.15 -8.89
N TYR A 334 -12.87 11.04 -7.61
CA TYR A 334 -12.62 9.82 -6.84
C TYR A 334 -13.34 8.61 -7.44
N PHE A 335 -14.66 8.69 -7.63
CA PHE A 335 -15.42 7.55 -8.16
C PHE A 335 -15.07 7.25 -9.62
N CYS A 336 -14.88 8.26 -10.45
CA CYS A 336 -14.47 8.07 -11.84
C CYS A 336 -13.17 7.25 -11.93
N HIS A 337 -12.12 7.66 -11.23
CA HIS A 337 -10.80 7.03 -11.39
C HIS A 337 -10.67 5.71 -10.61
N THR A 338 -11.31 5.60 -9.44
CA THR A 338 -11.36 4.33 -8.70
C THR A 338 -12.10 3.27 -9.49
N ILE A 339 -13.26 3.60 -10.03
CA ILE A 339 -14.05 2.67 -10.85
C ILE A 339 -13.31 2.32 -12.14
N ASN A 340 -12.70 3.29 -12.84
CA ASN A 340 -11.94 3.00 -14.05
C ASN A 340 -10.79 1.99 -13.79
N ALA A 341 -10.09 2.10 -12.68
CA ALA A 341 -9.04 1.14 -12.31
C ALA A 341 -9.61 -0.26 -11.99
N LEU A 342 -10.71 -0.31 -11.23
CA LEU A 342 -11.38 -1.57 -10.90
C LEU A 342 -11.99 -2.22 -12.14
N GLU A 343 -12.62 -1.47 -13.04
CA GLU A 343 -13.12 -1.99 -14.32
C GLU A 343 -11.99 -2.55 -15.18
N ASN A 344 -10.88 -1.83 -15.30
CA ASN A 344 -9.73 -2.30 -16.05
C ASN A 344 -9.20 -3.63 -15.50
N ALA A 345 -9.04 -3.73 -14.17
CA ALA A 345 -8.60 -4.95 -13.51
C ALA A 345 -9.58 -6.11 -13.68
N THR A 346 -10.89 -5.84 -13.67
CA THR A 346 -11.92 -6.88 -13.79
C THR A 346 -12.22 -7.30 -15.22
N ARG A 347 -11.70 -6.61 -16.25
CA ARG A 347 -11.89 -7.02 -17.68
C ARG A 347 -11.45 -8.46 -17.93
N LYS A 348 -10.30 -8.84 -17.34
CA LYS A 348 -9.70 -10.17 -17.48
C LYS A 348 -10.20 -11.19 -16.44
N LEU A 349 -11.09 -10.78 -15.55
CA LEU A 349 -11.69 -11.69 -14.57
C LEU A 349 -12.56 -12.72 -15.31
N LYS A 350 -12.41 -13.98 -14.98
CA LYS A 350 -13.23 -15.08 -15.53
C LYS A 350 -14.70 -14.90 -15.16
N GLN A 351 -15.59 -15.56 -15.92
CA GLN A 351 -16.98 -15.71 -15.54
C GLN A 351 -17.08 -16.42 -14.17
N ALA A 352 -17.96 -15.97 -13.30
CA ALA A 352 -18.07 -16.35 -11.89
C ALA A 352 -16.83 -16.00 -11.02
N GLY A 353 -15.83 -15.31 -11.57
CA GLY A 353 -14.69 -14.76 -10.82
C GLY A 353 -15.15 -13.72 -9.80
N LYS A 354 -14.46 -13.64 -8.67
CA LYS A 354 -14.84 -12.79 -7.53
C LYS A 354 -14.08 -11.48 -7.51
N ALA A 355 -14.78 -10.41 -7.10
CA ALA A 355 -14.15 -9.14 -6.77
C ALA A 355 -14.40 -8.81 -5.30
N CYS A 356 -13.33 -8.83 -4.51
CA CYS A 356 -13.29 -8.54 -3.09
C CYS A 356 -12.70 -7.14 -2.90
N ILE A 357 -13.55 -6.15 -2.61
CA ILE A 357 -13.16 -4.74 -2.55
C ILE A 357 -13.33 -4.22 -1.13
N PHE A 358 -12.21 -3.86 -0.49
CA PHE A 358 -12.19 -3.37 0.89
C PHE A 358 -12.09 -1.86 0.93
N VAL A 359 -13.12 -1.19 1.48
CA VAL A 359 -13.25 0.27 1.48
C VAL A 359 -13.79 0.79 2.82
N GLY A 360 -13.51 2.06 3.07
CA GLY A 360 -14.11 2.78 4.19
C GLY A 360 -15.20 3.74 3.73
N ASN A 361 -16.10 4.11 4.65
CA ASN A 361 -17.11 5.14 4.47
C ASN A 361 -16.64 6.47 5.09
N PRO A 362 -16.02 7.36 4.32
CA PRO A 362 -15.61 8.67 4.81
C PRO A 362 -16.79 9.62 4.96
N LYS A 363 -16.58 10.71 5.69
CA LYS A 363 -17.52 11.84 5.73
C LYS A 363 -16.97 13.03 4.96
N VAL A 364 -17.75 13.56 4.05
CA VAL A 364 -17.45 14.77 3.27
C VAL A 364 -18.40 15.88 3.73
N ASP A 365 -17.87 16.93 4.33
CA ASP A 365 -18.64 18.06 4.92
C ASP A 365 -19.80 17.63 5.84
N GLY A 366 -19.61 16.51 6.56
CA GLY A 366 -20.60 15.93 7.49
C GLY A 366 -21.51 14.85 6.86
N VAL A 367 -21.55 14.75 5.52
CA VAL A 367 -22.32 13.73 4.80
C VAL A 367 -21.49 12.45 4.72
N GLU A 368 -22.05 11.32 5.14
CA GLU A 368 -21.43 10.01 5.00
C GLU A 368 -21.50 9.54 3.55
N VAL A 369 -20.37 9.05 3.03
CA VAL A 369 -20.26 8.50 1.69
C VAL A 369 -20.16 6.98 1.81
N GLU A 370 -21.26 6.29 1.55
CA GLU A 370 -21.30 4.82 1.56
C GLU A 370 -20.59 4.22 0.35
N THR A 371 -19.25 4.27 0.37
CA THR A 371 -18.39 3.88 -0.76
C THR A 371 -18.67 2.47 -1.26
N TRP A 372 -18.85 1.50 -0.34
CA TRP A 372 -19.15 0.11 -0.73
C TRP A 372 -20.49 -0.01 -1.48
N ARG A 373 -21.49 0.79 -1.08
CA ARG A 373 -22.83 0.77 -1.72
C ARG A 373 -22.76 1.36 -3.12
N ILE A 374 -22.10 2.50 -3.27
CA ILE A 374 -21.91 3.16 -4.58
C ILE A 374 -21.18 2.22 -5.54
N LEU A 375 -20.11 1.55 -5.09
CA LEU A 375 -19.41 0.56 -5.90
C LEU A 375 -20.31 -0.66 -6.21
N GLY A 376 -21.05 -1.14 -5.23
CA GLY A 376 -21.99 -2.25 -5.40
C GLY A 376 -23.08 -1.95 -6.44
N GLU A 377 -23.74 -0.79 -6.33
CA GLU A 377 -24.75 -0.31 -7.30
C GLU A 377 -24.14 -0.25 -8.71
N TYR A 378 -22.99 0.42 -8.84
CA TYR A 378 -22.33 0.58 -10.14
C TYR A 378 -21.99 -0.76 -10.80
N PHE A 379 -21.34 -1.67 -10.08
CA PHE A 379 -20.90 -2.95 -10.65
C PHE A 379 -22.09 -3.90 -10.93
N GLN A 380 -23.18 -3.83 -10.16
CA GLN A 380 -24.39 -4.60 -10.47
C GLN A 380 -25.02 -4.20 -11.81
N GLU A 381 -25.04 -2.92 -12.14
CA GLU A 381 -25.48 -2.41 -13.43
C GLU A 381 -24.49 -2.76 -14.56
N ASN A 382 -23.22 -3.02 -14.23
CA ASN A 382 -22.14 -3.27 -15.16
C ASN A 382 -21.63 -4.73 -15.15
N GLY A 383 -22.53 -5.71 -15.06
CA GLY A 383 -22.23 -7.11 -15.32
C GLY A 383 -21.74 -7.92 -14.12
N PHE A 384 -22.02 -7.46 -12.90
CA PHE A 384 -21.72 -8.22 -11.68
C PHE A 384 -22.99 -8.58 -10.91
N ILE A 385 -22.89 -9.65 -10.14
CA ILE A 385 -23.87 -10.04 -9.12
C ILE A 385 -23.29 -9.61 -7.77
N PHE A 386 -24.09 -8.99 -6.96
CA PHE A 386 -23.73 -8.71 -5.58
C PHE A 386 -23.92 -9.98 -4.73
N ASN A 387 -22.86 -10.38 -4.01
CA ASN A 387 -22.94 -11.57 -3.17
C ASN A 387 -23.17 -11.21 -1.71
N THR A 388 -22.34 -10.34 -1.13
CA THR A 388 -22.46 -9.93 0.28
C THR A 388 -21.58 -8.71 0.57
N VAL A 389 -21.79 -8.10 1.72
CA VAL A 389 -20.89 -7.10 2.30
C VAL A 389 -20.65 -7.39 3.77
N PHE A 390 -19.39 -7.30 4.20
CA PHE A 390 -19.00 -7.45 5.60
C PHE A 390 -18.60 -6.09 6.16
N GLU A 391 -18.98 -5.80 7.41
CA GLU A 391 -18.56 -4.62 8.16
C GLU A 391 -17.56 -5.04 9.23
N ASP A 392 -16.35 -4.47 9.23
CA ASP A 392 -15.37 -4.61 10.31
C ASP A 392 -15.26 -3.29 11.09
N ARG A 393 -15.53 -3.34 12.40
CA ARG A 393 -15.45 -2.17 13.26
C ARG A 393 -14.03 -1.91 13.71
N ILE A 394 -13.56 -0.68 13.51
CA ILE A 394 -12.21 -0.24 13.89
C ILE A 394 -12.13 -0.13 15.42
N LYS A 395 -11.56 -1.15 16.07
CA LYS A 395 -11.44 -1.24 17.54
C LYS A 395 -10.36 -0.30 18.13
N THR A 396 -9.29 -0.01 17.36
CA THR A 396 -8.15 0.79 17.84
C THR A 396 -7.75 1.85 16.84
N ARG A 397 -7.77 3.11 17.28
CA ARG A 397 -7.29 4.25 16.48
C ARG A 397 -5.99 4.77 17.06
N GLN A 398 -4.87 4.49 16.42
CA GLN A 398 -3.58 5.08 16.80
C GLN A 398 -3.34 6.46 16.16
N LEU A 399 -4.02 6.78 15.04
CA LEU A 399 -3.60 7.84 14.16
C LEU A 399 -4.06 9.26 14.47
N PHE A 400 -5.04 9.53 15.31
CA PHE A 400 -5.41 10.91 15.68
C PHE A 400 -6.33 10.96 16.90
N LYS A 401 -5.78 11.20 18.07
CA LYS A 401 -6.57 11.39 19.32
C LYS A 401 -7.31 12.73 19.37
N SER A 402 -6.99 13.70 18.51
CA SER A 402 -7.69 14.97 18.42
C SER A 402 -7.61 15.56 17.02
N ARG A 403 -8.69 15.45 16.25
CA ARG A 403 -8.86 16.17 14.99
C ARG A 403 -9.66 17.43 15.23
N LYS A 404 -9.13 18.58 14.77
CA LYS A 404 -9.85 19.86 14.80
C LYS A 404 -10.74 20.10 13.56
N ASN A 405 -11.00 19.04 12.78
CA ASN A 405 -11.84 19.13 11.57
C ASN A 405 -13.30 18.75 11.86
N LYS A 406 -14.18 18.93 10.88
CA LYS A 406 -15.61 18.60 10.97
C LYS A 406 -15.92 17.09 11.18
N ASN A 407 -14.92 16.22 11.14
CA ASN A 407 -15.06 14.78 11.43
C ASN A 407 -14.05 14.35 12.51
N PRO A 408 -14.22 14.74 13.78
CA PRO A 408 -13.29 14.44 14.86
C PRO A 408 -13.19 12.94 15.17
N ASP A 409 -14.28 12.19 14.94
CA ASP A 409 -14.36 10.75 15.25
C ASP A 409 -13.71 9.86 14.19
N GLY A 410 -13.44 10.41 12.99
CA GLY A 410 -12.93 9.65 11.85
C GLY A 410 -13.91 8.54 11.41
N MET A 411 -13.45 7.63 10.59
CA MET A 411 -14.17 6.43 10.14
C MET A 411 -14.37 5.43 11.29
N LYS A 412 -15.56 4.83 11.40
CA LYS A 412 -15.89 3.87 12.47
C LYS A 412 -15.77 2.42 12.01
N SER A 413 -15.98 2.18 10.73
CA SER A 413 -15.98 0.84 10.12
C SER A 413 -15.35 0.85 8.76
N GLU A 414 -14.88 -0.32 8.34
CA GLU A 414 -14.44 -0.63 6.99
C GLU A 414 -15.29 -1.78 6.45
N TYR A 415 -15.47 -1.85 5.15
CA TYR A 415 -16.42 -2.74 4.50
C TYR A 415 -15.71 -3.57 3.43
N LEU A 416 -15.95 -4.88 3.44
CA LEU A 416 -15.51 -5.80 2.39
C LEU A 416 -16.73 -6.14 1.51
N LEU A 417 -16.75 -5.57 0.32
CA LEU A 417 -17.75 -5.84 -0.71
C LEU A 417 -17.32 -7.04 -1.55
N ILE A 418 -18.21 -8.01 -1.72
CA ILE A 418 -18.01 -9.20 -2.55
C ILE A 418 -18.96 -9.18 -3.73
N LEU A 419 -18.38 -9.17 -4.92
CA LEU A 419 -19.09 -9.21 -6.20
C LEU A 419 -18.67 -10.45 -6.99
N GLU A 420 -19.52 -10.92 -7.89
CA GLU A 420 -19.25 -12.02 -8.81
C GLU A 420 -19.51 -11.58 -10.25
N LYS A 421 -18.55 -11.81 -11.15
CA LYS A 421 -18.73 -11.50 -12.57
C LYS A 421 -19.73 -12.45 -13.22
N ARG A 422 -20.71 -11.89 -13.92
CA ARG A 422 -21.70 -12.66 -14.70
C ARG A 422 -21.09 -13.38 -15.88
#